data_489b9c8e1eb4a049cca354f9eef00da4
#
_entry.id   489b9c8e1eb4a049cca354f9eef00da4
#
_cell.length_a   1.000
_cell.length_b   1.000
_cell.length_c   1.000
_cell.angle_alpha   90.00
_cell.angle_beta   90.00
_cell.angle_gamma   90.00
#
_symmetry.space_group_name_H-M   'P 1'
#
loop_
_entity.id
_entity.type
_entity.pdbx_description
1 polymer ?
#
loop_
_entity_poly.entity_id
_entity_poly.type
_entity_poly.pdbx_seq_one_letter_code
_entity_poly.pdbx_strand_id
1 'polypeptide(L)'
;MAEVITVSALNQYVKTLLDANDILFDLALRGEIANFVQNARSGHCYFSLRDASASVKAVMFRSDARRLGFRPEEGMKVVVRCRATLYERDGAFQIYVNEMFPDGIGAAQLAFEQLKAKLEQEGLFAAEHKKPLPAYPKCIGVVTSKTGAALQDIRNVIGRRWPAAKLLLCPVNVQGFEAAQQIADAIGKLDKSGRADEIIVARGGGSREDLWVFNAEVIARAAYRCKVPLISAIGHEIDFTILDFVADRRAPTPSAAAELAVPDRAELLRVLSQLEQSCQNAMQDRLDAASGRLMMAERQLSYDMTRRKLTGGQAELAVKQEKLKAAAQSCIQKRQAQLRHAAALADSLSPYRVLGRGYAMVYDSKGRLCSTDALAAGDKLTLRGAVHTAECTVMSVEELNESTQKL
;
A
#
# COMPACT_ATOMS: atom_id res chain seq x y z
N MET A 1 17.65 -59.66 -31.93
CA MET A 1 17.43 -60.29 -30.61
C MET A 1 17.12 -59.15 -29.65
N ALA A 2 16.04 -59.26 -28.87
CA ALA A 2 15.77 -58.25 -27.83
C ALA A 2 16.85 -58.36 -26.73
N GLU A 3 17.49 -57.27 -26.43
CA GLU A 3 18.48 -57.19 -25.35
C GLU A 3 17.78 -57.35 -24.00
N VAL A 4 18.26 -58.22 -23.13
CA VAL A 4 17.67 -58.45 -21.82
C VAL A 4 18.21 -57.39 -20.85
N ILE A 5 17.34 -56.49 -20.42
CA ILE A 5 17.67 -55.44 -19.45
C ILE A 5 16.99 -55.70 -18.11
N THR A 6 17.56 -55.18 -17.01
CA THR A 6 16.96 -55.28 -15.69
C THR A 6 15.83 -54.26 -15.52
N VAL A 7 14.90 -54.49 -14.54
CA VAL A 7 13.85 -53.52 -14.22
C VAL A 7 14.43 -52.17 -13.83
N SER A 8 15.53 -52.18 -13.05
CA SER A 8 16.22 -50.94 -12.65
C SER A 8 16.78 -50.20 -13.88
N ALA A 9 17.38 -50.91 -14.84
CA ALA A 9 17.90 -50.30 -16.07
C ALA A 9 16.77 -49.72 -16.93
N LEU A 10 15.61 -50.40 -17.00
CA LEU A 10 14.42 -49.89 -17.68
C LEU A 10 13.91 -48.59 -17.01
N ASN A 11 13.74 -48.59 -15.68
CA ASN A 11 13.25 -47.44 -14.94
C ASN A 11 14.23 -46.26 -15.09
N GLN A 12 15.52 -46.50 -15.02
CA GLN A 12 16.54 -45.46 -15.21
C GLN A 12 16.51 -44.91 -16.64
N TYR A 13 16.34 -45.77 -17.65
CA TYR A 13 16.23 -45.35 -19.05
C TYR A 13 14.99 -44.44 -19.25
N VAL A 14 13.81 -44.87 -18.77
CA VAL A 14 12.57 -44.09 -18.89
C VAL A 14 12.70 -42.77 -18.15
N LYS A 15 13.28 -42.76 -16.95
CA LYS A 15 13.55 -41.52 -16.22
C LYS A 15 14.44 -40.57 -17.01
N THR A 16 15.54 -41.08 -17.59
CA THR A 16 16.45 -40.27 -18.41
C THR A 16 15.72 -39.65 -19.60
N LEU A 17 14.83 -40.39 -20.26
CA LEU A 17 14.01 -39.86 -21.36
C LEU A 17 13.06 -38.76 -20.92
N LEU A 18 12.43 -38.91 -19.73
CA LEU A 18 11.56 -37.89 -19.19
C LEU A 18 12.34 -36.64 -18.77
N ASP A 19 13.45 -36.81 -18.07
CA ASP A 19 14.29 -35.73 -17.58
C ASP A 19 15.01 -34.96 -18.71
N ALA A 20 15.24 -35.59 -19.86
CA ALA A 20 15.84 -34.98 -21.05
C ALA A 20 14.85 -34.21 -21.93
N ASN A 21 13.56 -34.28 -21.63
CA ASN A 21 12.52 -33.58 -22.40
C ASN A 21 12.23 -32.22 -21.80
N ASP A 22 12.58 -31.14 -22.50
CA ASP A 22 12.43 -29.76 -22.06
C ASP A 22 10.98 -29.40 -21.70
N ILE A 23 9.99 -29.98 -22.40
CA ILE A 23 8.56 -29.75 -22.12
C ILE A 23 8.16 -30.38 -20.79
N LEU A 24 8.71 -31.57 -20.48
CA LEU A 24 8.39 -32.27 -19.22
C LEU A 24 9.18 -31.78 -18.02
N PHE A 25 10.26 -31.06 -18.29
CA PHE A 25 11.12 -30.49 -17.23
C PHE A 25 10.50 -29.27 -16.55
N ASP A 26 9.69 -28.47 -17.25
CA ASP A 26 9.00 -27.29 -16.70
C ASP A 26 7.57 -27.19 -17.25
N LEU A 27 6.64 -27.80 -16.52
CA LEU A 27 5.24 -27.91 -16.87
C LEU A 27 4.39 -27.03 -15.97
N ALA A 28 3.36 -26.42 -16.53
CA ALA A 28 2.24 -25.87 -15.79
C ALA A 28 1.02 -26.79 -15.92
N LEU A 29 0.59 -27.40 -14.83
CA LEU A 29 -0.57 -28.29 -14.80
C LEU A 29 -1.68 -27.69 -13.93
N ARG A 30 -2.91 -27.78 -14.44
CA ARG A 30 -4.13 -27.41 -13.71
C ARG A 30 -4.84 -28.67 -13.24
N GLY A 31 -5.30 -28.68 -12.01
CA GLY A 31 -6.07 -29.80 -11.47
C GLY A 31 -6.60 -29.53 -10.08
N GLU A 32 -7.29 -30.53 -9.54
CA GLU A 32 -7.83 -30.54 -8.18
C GLU A 32 -6.94 -31.43 -7.30
N ILE A 33 -6.64 -30.96 -6.10
CA ILE A 33 -5.89 -31.72 -5.10
C ILE A 33 -6.75 -32.85 -4.54
N ALA A 34 -6.21 -34.06 -4.55
CA ALA A 34 -6.82 -35.22 -3.93
C ALA A 34 -5.79 -36.01 -3.14
N ASN A 35 -6.22 -36.69 -2.08
CA ASN A 35 -5.38 -37.53 -1.21
C ASN A 35 -4.20 -36.75 -0.60
N PHE A 36 -4.44 -35.54 -0.12
CA PHE A 36 -3.38 -34.67 0.41
C PHE A 36 -2.89 -35.17 1.77
N VAL A 37 -1.58 -35.45 1.85
CA VAL A 37 -0.89 -35.87 3.08
C VAL A 37 0.41 -35.12 3.24
N GLN A 38 0.54 -34.39 4.33
CA GLN A 38 1.82 -33.81 4.73
C GLN A 38 2.53 -34.75 5.72
N ASN A 39 3.70 -35.26 5.34
CA ASN A 39 4.47 -36.15 6.21
C ASN A 39 5.08 -35.34 7.38
N ALA A 40 4.69 -35.66 8.60
CA ALA A 40 5.13 -34.93 9.79
C ALA A 40 6.66 -34.96 10.04
N ARG A 41 7.35 -36.04 9.63
CA ARG A 41 8.81 -36.18 9.85
C ARG A 41 9.61 -35.45 8.76
N SER A 42 9.28 -35.66 7.50
CA SER A 42 10.03 -35.08 6.36
C SER A 42 9.56 -33.68 6.01
N GLY A 43 8.31 -33.34 6.28
CA GLY A 43 7.68 -32.10 5.87
C GLY A 43 7.35 -32.05 4.37
N HIS A 44 7.50 -33.18 3.64
CA HIS A 44 7.08 -33.27 2.24
C HIS A 44 5.57 -33.42 2.15
N CYS A 45 4.98 -32.85 1.10
CA CYS A 45 3.57 -33.03 0.77
C CYS A 45 3.42 -34.04 -0.34
N TYR A 46 2.55 -35.01 -0.13
CA TYR A 46 2.17 -36.04 -1.10
C TYR A 46 0.70 -35.85 -1.40
N PHE A 47 0.36 -35.81 -2.68
CA PHE A 47 -1.03 -35.68 -3.11
C PHE A 47 -1.19 -36.22 -4.53
N SER A 48 -2.41 -36.24 -5.01
CA SER A 48 -2.71 -36.49 -6.42
C SER A 48 -3.28 -35.22 -7.02
N LEU A 49 -2.86 -34.88 -8.22
CA LEU A 49 -3.49 -33.84 -9.02
C LEU A 49 -4.43 -34.53 -10.00
N ARG A 50 -5.72 -34.20 -9.96
CA ARG A 50 -6.72 -34.80 -10.84
C ARG A 50 -7.47 -33.78 -11.68
N ASP A 51 -7.90 -34.17 -12.84
CA ASP A 51 -8.90 -33.49 -13.64
C ASP A 51 -10.15 -34.40 -13.83
N ALA A 52 -11.00 -34.08 -14.78
CA ALA A 52 -12.23 -34.86 -15.05
C ALA A 52 -11.95 -36.28 -15.55
N SER A 53 -10.75 -36.56 -16.10
CA SER A 53 -10.46 -37.80 -16.83
C SER A 53 -9.20 -38.52 -16.34
N ALA A 54 -8.29 -37.83 -15.66
CA ALA A 54 -6.99 -38.36 -15.30
C ALA A 54 -6.52 -37.91 -13.92
N SER A 55 -5.55 -38.66 -13.38
CA SER A 55 -4.89 -38.33 -12.12
C SER A 55 -3.41 -38.64 -12.19
N VAL A 56 -2.58 -37.79 -11.60
CA VAL A 56 -1.12 -37.98 -11.49
C VAL A 56 -0.69 -37.79 -10.04
N LYS A 57 0.24 -38.66 -9.59
CA LYS A 57 0.85 -38.51 -8.26
C LYS A 57 1.78 -37.30 -8.22
N ALA A 58 1.69 -36.53 -7.17
CA ALA A 58 2.47 -35.30 -6.98
C ALA A 58 3.22 -35.34 -5.66
N VAL A 59 4.44 -34.86 -5.68
CA VAL A 59 5.30 -34.70 -4.51
C VAL A 59 5.80 -33.27 -4.49
N MET A 60 5.60 -32.56 -3.39
CA MET A 60 6.19 -31.26 -3.13
C MET A 60 7.16 -31.36 -1.98
N PHE A 61 8.42 -30.99 -2.22
CA PHE A 61 9.44 -31.08 -1.20
C PHE A 61 9.26 -29.99 -0.13
N ARG A 62 9.79 -30.24 1.07
CA ARG A 62 9.68 -29.33 2.22
C ARG A 62 10.19 -27.90 1.92
N SER A 63 11.25 -27.78 1.11
CA SER A 63 11.80 -26.49 0.69
C SER A 63 10.76 -25.63 -0.02
N ASP A 64 10.00 -26.25 -0.90
CA ASP A 64 9.02 -25.58 -1.75
C ASP A 64 7.68 -25.42 -1.02
N ALA A 65 7.26 -26.44 -0.26
CA ALA A 65 6.08 -26.37 0.58
C ALA A 65 6.14 -25.23 1.63
N ARG A 66 7.33 -24.91 2.14
CA ARG A 66 7.51 -23.77 3.07
C ARG A 66 7.36 -22.38 2.42
N ARG A 67 7.49 -22.31 1.10
CA ARG A 67 7.35 -21.08 0.33
C ARG A 67 5.90 -20.77 -0.04
N LEU A 68 5.00 -21.75 0.17
CA LEU A 68 3.57 -21.54 -0.08
C LEU A 68 3.01 -20.52 0.89
N GLY A 69 2.33 -19.51 0.36
CA GLY A 69 1.61 -18.51 1.12
C GLY A 69 0.27 -18.98 1.68
N PHE A 70 -0.12 -20.22 1.42
CA PHE A 70 -1.38 -20.81 1.85
C PHE A 70 -1.19 -22.30 2.19
N ARG A 71 -2.14 -22.87 2.90
CA ARG A 71 -2.17 -24.29 3.21
C ARG A 71 -3.00 -25.03 2.16
N PRO A 72 -2.40 -25.94 1.36
CA PRO A 72 -3.16 -26.77 0.43
C PRO A 72 -4.15 -27.69 1.18
N GLU A 73 -5.34 -27.78 0.65
CA GLU A 73 -6.40 -28.63 1.21
C GLU A 73 -7.01 -29.53 0.13
N GLU A 74 -7.61 -30.63 0.55
CA GLU A 74 -8.30 -31.58 -0.32
C GLU A 74 -9.44 -30.89 -1.07
N GLY A 75 -9.58 -31.18 -2.38
CA GLY A 75 -10.62 -30.56 -3.21
C GLY A 75 -10.27 -29.17 -3.74
N MET A 76 -9.13 -28.59 -3.35
CA MET A 76 -8.70 -27.28 -3.83
C MET A 76 -8.25 -27.37 -5.29
N LYS A 77 -8.76 -26.49 -6.14
CA LYS A 77 -8.28 -26.33 -7.52
C LYS A 77 -7.02 -25.50 -7.54
N VAL A 78 -6.01 -26.00 -8.23
CA VAL A 78 -4.69 -25.36 -8.28
C VAL A 78 -4.07 -25.43 -9.67
N VAL A 79 -3.20 -24.47 -9.93
CA VAL A 79 -2.21 -24.54 -11.02
C VAL A 79 -0.85 -24.77 -10.37
N VAL A 80 -0.16 -25.82 -10.79
CA VAL A 80 1.16 -26.15 -10.27
C VAL A 80 2.22 -26.05 -11.36
N ARG A 81 3.39 -25.51 -11.01
CA ARG A 81 4.60 -25.60 -11.82
C ARG A 81 5.38 -26.81 -11.33
N CYS A 82 5.66 -27.74 -12.22
CA CYS A 82 6.22 -29.01 -11.85
C CYS A 82 7.07 -29.59 -12.98
N ARG A 83 7.85 -30.62 -12.64
CA ARG A 83 8.52 -31.48 -13.61
C ARG A 83 7.95 -32.90 -13.54
N ALA A 84 7.72 -33.52 -14.67
CA ALA A 84 7.33 -34.91 -14.73
C ALA A 84 8.57 -35.83 -14.66
N THR A 85 8.49 -36.86 -13.85
CA THR A 85 9.60 -37.80 -13.65
C THR A 85 9.10 -39.18 -13.26
N LEU A 86 10.00 -40.14 -13.21
CA LEU A 86 9.73 -41.49 -12.72
C LEU A 86 10.47 -41.73 -11.41
N TYR A 87 9.79 -42.27 -10.41
CA TYR A 87 10.43 -42.70 -9.18
C TYR A 87 11.08 -44.09 -9.43
N GLU A 88 12.41 -44.13 -9.46
CA GLU A 88 13.18 -45.29 -9.93
C GLU A 88 12.88 -46.59 -9.18
N ARG A 89 12.65 -46.52 -7.84
CA ARG A 89 12.46 -47.73 -7.02
C ARG A 89 11.19 -48.49 -7.35
N ASP A 90 10.10 -47.76 -7.62
CA ASP A 90 8.77 -48.34 -7.82
C ASP A 90 8.33 -48.26 -9.30
N GLY A 91 9.11 -47.58 -10.16
CA GLY A 91 8.70 -47.30 -11.52
C GLY A 91 7.47 -46.41 -11.65
N ALA A 92 7.12 -45.67 -10.57
CA ALA A 92 5.90 -44.87 -10.53
C ALA A 92 6.13 -43.53 -11.25
N PHE A 93 5.27 -43.23 -12.23
CA PHE A 93 5.19 -41.92 -12.84
C PHE A 93 4.63 -40.90 -11.84
N GLN A 94 5.31 -39.80 -11.67
CA GLN A 94 4.91 -38.74 -10.74
C GLN A 94 5.41 -37.36 -11.17
N ILE A 95 4.87 -36.30 -10.57
CA ILE A 95 5.34 -34.94 -10.77
C ILE A 95 6.00 -34.41 -9.51
N TYR A 96 7.09 -33.68 -9.65
CA TYR A 96 7.68 -32.89 -8.57
C TYR A 96 7.24 -31.46 -8.71
N VAL A 97 6.47 -30.99 -7.74
CA VAL A 97 5.87 -29.65 -7.72
C VAL A 97 6.81 -28.68 -7.04
N ASN A 98 7.19 -27.64 -7.76
CA ASN A 98 8.06 -26.56 -7.27
C ASN A 98 7.25 -25.38 -6.76
N GLU A 99 6.14 -25.05 -7.44
CA GLU A 99 5.26 -23.92 -7.11
C GLU A 99 3.79 -24.33 -7.26
N MET A 100 2.94 -23.74 -6.46
CA MET A 100 1.50 -24.01 -6.47
C MET A 100 0.73 -22.69 -6.28
N PHE A 101 -0.29 -22.48 -7.10
CA PHE A 101 -1.17 -21.32 -7.06
C PHE A 101 -2.61 -21.78 -7.02
N PRO A 102 -3.46 -21.13 -6.20
CA PRO A 102 -4.87 -21.45 -6.19
C PRO A 102 -5.53 -21.09 -7.53
N ASP A 103 -6.39 -21.97 -8.03
CA ASP A 103 -7.13 -21.79 -9.27
C ASP A 103 -8.62 -21.64 -8.97
N GLY A 104 -9.22 -20.57 -9.52
CA GLY A 104 -10.62 -20.23 -9.30
C GLY A 104 -10.85 -19.30 -8.08
N ILE A 105 -11.94 -18.55 -8.15
CA ILE A 105 -12.27 -17.45 -7.21
C ILE A 105 -12.33 -17.93 -5.74
N GLY A 106 -12.91 -19.10 -5.49
CA GLY A 106 -13.07 -19.61 -4.12
C GLY A 106 -11.75 -20.03 -3.48
N ALA A 107 -10.90 -20.76 -4.21
CA ALA A 107 -9.59 -21.20 -3.72
C ALA A 107 -8.64 -19.99 -3.52
N ALA A 108 -8.67 -19.04 -4.45
CA ALA A 108 -7.93 -17.80 -4.35
C ALA A 108 -8.36 -16.98 -3.13
N GLN A 109 -9.67 -16.86 -2.88
CA GLN A 109 -10.18 -16.12 -1.74
C GLN A 109 -9.77 -16.77 -0.40
N LEU A 110 -9.90 -18.09 -0.29
CA LEU A 110 -9.48 -18.81 0.92
C LEU A 110 -7.99 -18.65 1.19
N ALA A 111 -7.16 -18.82 0.16
CA ALA A 111 -5.70 -18.64 0.28
C ALA A 111 -5.32 -17.20 0.66
N PHE A 112 -6.01 -16.20 0.10
CA PHE A 112 -5.84 -14.79 0.46
C PHE A 112 -6.16 -14.55 1.95
N GLU A 113 -7.28 -15.07 2.44
CA GLU A 113 -7.70 -14.88 3.83
C GLU A 113 -6.75 -15.58 4.82
N GLN A 114 -6.30 -16.80 4.50
CA GLN A 114 -5.30 -17.51 5.29
C GLN A 114 -3.99 -16.72 5.38
N LEU A 115 -3.49 -16.24 4.25
CA LEU A 115 -2.25 -15.45 4.21
C LEU A 115 -2.41 -14.12 4.92
N LYS A 116 -3.54 -13.43 4.71
CA LYS A 116 -3.85 -12.18 5.38
C LYS A 116 -3.85 -12.35 6.90
N ALA A 117 -4.57 -13.35 7.41
CA ALA A 117 -4.64 -13.65 8.85
C ALA A 117 -3.25 -13.96 9.43
N LYS A 118 -2.43 -14.73 8.71
CA LYS A 118 -1.05 -15.06 9.11
C LYS A 118 -0.20 -13.80 9.24
N LEU A 119 -0.17 -12.96 8.19
CA LEU A 119 0.68 -11.76 8.16
C LEU A 119 0.19 -10.67 9.13
N GLU A 120 -1.11 -10.62 9.40
CA GLU A 120 -1.71 -9.74 10.40
C GLU A 120 -1.29 -10.15 11.83
N GLN A 121 -1.29 -11.45 12.13
CA GLN A 121 -0.78 -11.98 13.40
C GLN A 121 0.72 -11.69 13.59
N GLU A 122 1.49 -11.72 12.50
CA GLU A 122 2.91 -11.35 12.51
C GLU A 122 3.13 -9.83 12.60
N GLY A 123 2.07 -8.99 12.51
CA GLY A 123 2.14 -7.53 12.67
C GLY A 123 2.57 -6.77 11.41
N LEU A 124 2.61 -7.40 10.23
CA LEU A 124 3.08 -6.73 9.01
C LEU A 124 2.17 -5.59 8.54
N PHE A 125 0.94 -5.51 9.02
CA PHE A 125 -0.05 -4.49 8.65
C PHE A 125 -0.17 -3.36 9.68
N ALA A 126 0.67 -3.38 10.73
CA ALA A 126 0.61 -2.41 11.81
C ALA A 126 0.86 -0.98 11.29
N ALA A 127 0.00 -0.04 11.67
CA ALA A 127 0.09 1.35 11.25
C ALA A 127 1.38 2.04 11.71
N GLU A 128 1.99 1.54 12.78
CA GLU A 128 3.23 2.06 13.36
C GLU A 128 4.44 1.87 12.44
N HIS A 129 4.41 0.87 11.55
CA HIS A 129 5.47 0.62 10.58
C HIS A 129 5.33 1.46 9.31
N LYS A 130 4.16 2.08 9.09
CA LYS A 130 3.91 2.85 7.87
C LYS A 130 4.63 4.18 7.89
N LYS A 131 5.46 4.38 6.89
CA LYS A 131 6.30 5.56 6.73
C LYS A 131 5.53 6.69 6.02
N PRO A 132 5.75 7.95 6.42
CA PRO A 132 5.23 9.10 5.67
C PRO A 132 5.94 9.21 4.32
N LEU A 133 5.20 9.66 3.30
CA LEU A 133 5.79 9.98 2.01
C LEU A 133 6.58 11.29 2.10
N PRO A 134 7.67 11.44 1.35
CA PRO A 134 8.45 12.67 1.27
C PRO A 134 7.62 13.78 0.60
N ALA A 135 7.64 14.99 1.18
CA ALA A 135 6.89 16.11 0.62
C ALA A 135 7.41 16.56 -0.76
N TYR A 136 8.70 16.40 -1.02
CA TYR A 136 9.37 16.84 -2.26
C TYR A 136 10.37 15.77 -2.73
N PRO A 137 9.92 14.69 -3.33
CA PRO A 137 10.80 13.62 -3.77
C PRO A 137 11.67 14.09 -4.94
N LYS A 138 12.94 13.69 -4.91
CA LYS A 138 13.92 13.96 -5.98
C LYS A 138 14.05 12.78 -6.93
N CYS A 139 13.85 11.57 -6.42
CA CYS A 139 13.96 10.35 -7.19
C CYS A 139 12.92 9.32 -6.74
N ILE A 140 12.09 8.88 -7.68
CA ILE A 140 11.00 7.93 -7.44
C ILE A 140 11.37 6.61 -8.10
N GLY A 141 11.48 5.55 -7.31
CA GLY A 141 11.65 4.18 -7.78
C GLY A 141 10.33 3.66 -8.35
N VAL A 142 10.34 3.05 -9.52
CA VAL A 142 9.14 2.46 -10.13
C VAL A 142 9.38 1.01 -10.44
N VAL A 143 8.58 0.14 -9.84
CA VAL A 143 8.58 -1.31 -10.07
C VAL A 143 7.35 -1.64 -10.91
N THR A 144 7.56 -1.88 -12.19
CA THR A 144 6.50 -2.21 -13.15
C THR A 144 7.09 -2.81 -14.43
N SER A 145 6.26 -3.20 -15.39
CA SER A 145 6.71 -3.70 -16.69
C SER A 145 7.33 -2.58 -17.54
N LYS A 146 8.34 -2.94 -18.35
CA LYS A 146 9.10 -1.99 -19.19
C LYS A 146 8.23 -1.23 -20.20
N THR A 147 7.20 -1.88 -20.73
CA THR A 147 6.34 -1.38 -21.83
C THR A 147 4.88 -1.19 -21.41
N GLY A 148 4.58 -1.30 -20.11
CA GLY A 148 3.21 -1.25 -19.60
C GLY A 148 2.61 0.16 -19.60
N ALA A 149 1.28 0.24 -19.76
CA ALA A 149 0.51 1.47 -19.65
C ALA A 149 0.76 2.17 -18.30
N ALA A 150 0.89 1.42 -17.21
CA ALA A 150 1.16 1.95 -15.88
C ALA A 150 2.41 2.84 -15.80
N LEU A 151 3.48 2.45 -16.51
CA LEU A 151 4.69 3.27 -16.58
C LEU A 151 4.44 4.60 -17.30
N GLN A 152 3.69 4.57 -18.38
CA GLN A 152 3.38 5.78 -19.15
C GLN A 152 2.48 6.72 -18.32
N ASP A 153 1.51 6.17 -17.60
CA ASP A 153 0.61 6.94 -16.74
C ASP A 153 1.41 7.64 -15.63
N ILE A 154 2.26 6.91 -14.92
CA ILE A 154 3.14 7.47 -13.88
C ILE A 154 4.04 8.55 -14.47
N ARG A 155 4.67 8.29 -15.61
CA ARG A 155 5.56 9.26 -16.28
C ARG A 155 4.84 10.54 -16.69
N ASN A 156 3.62 10.41 -17.25
CA ASN A 156 2.82 11.54 -17.68
C ASN A 156 2.39 12.41 -16.50
N VAL A 157 1.92 11.78 -15.41
CA VAL A 157 1.47 12.50 -14.22
C VAL A 157 2.64 13.21 -13.55
N ILE A 158 3.74 12.50 -13.28
CA ILE A 158 4.91 13.08 -12.61
C ILE A 158 5.55 14.17 -13.49
N GLY A 159 5.68 13.94 -14.80
CA GLY A 159 6.23 14.94 -15.73
C GLY A 159 5.42 16.23 -15.75
N ARG A 160 4.10 16.14 -15.59
CA ARG A 160 3.20 17.31 -15.52
C ARG A 160 3.25 17.99 -14.15
N ARG A 161 3.11 17.21 -13.05
CA ARG A 161 2.97 17.74 -11.68
C ARG A 161 4.29 18.13 -11.04
N TRP A 162 5.34 17.31 -11.25
CA TRP A 162 6.62 17.49 -10.56
C TRP A 162 7.81 17.09 -11.45
N PRO A 163 8.11 17.84 -12.52
CA PRO A 163 9.18 17.51 -13.46
C PRO A 163 10.59 17.53 -12.86
N ALA A 164 10.74 17.98 -11.61
CA ALA A 164 12.01 17.96 -10.88
C ALA A 164 12.39 16.55 -10.40
N ALA A 165 11.41 15.64 -10.25
CA ALA A 165 11.68 14.27 -9.84
C ALA A 165 12.23 13.42 -10.99
N LYS A 166 13.23 12.59 -10.68
CA LYS A 166 13.75 11.56 -11.58
C LYS A 166 13.01 10.25 -11.35
N LEU A 167 12.72 9.53 -12.43
CA LEU A 167 12.16 8.19 -12.34
C LEU A 167 13.27 7.15 -12.48
N LEU A 168 13.36 6.26 -11.49
CA LEU A 168 14.27 5.12 -11.49
C LEU A 168 13.48 3.84 -11.74
N LEU A 169 13.37 3.43 -13.00
CA LEU A 169 12.64 2.22 -13.37
C LEU A 169 13.43 0.97 -13.01
N CYS A 170 12.81 0.05 -12.29
CA CYS A 170 13.24 -1.32 -12.12
C CYS A 170 12.26 -2.22 -12.86
N PRO A 171 12.55 -2.62 -14.11
CA PRO A 171 11.62 -3.37 -14.93
C PRO A 171 11.49 -4.81 -14.42
N VAL A 172 10.24 -5.26 -14.27
CA VAL A 172 9.89 -6.60 -13.81
C VAL A 172 8.70 -7.13 -14.61
N ASN A 173 8.54 -8.45 -14.61
CA ASN A 173 7.27 -9.04 -15.01
C ASN A 173 6.23 -8.79 -13.91
N VAL A 174 5.04 -8.37 -14.29
CA VAL A 174 3.93 -8.10 -13.35
C VAL A 174 2.86 -9.20 -13.38
N GLN A 175 3.14 -10.29 -14.09
CA GLN A 175 2.30 -11.49 -14.22
C GLN A 175 3.19 -12.71 -14.50
N GLY A 176 2.67 -13.91 -14.24
CA GLY A 176 3.39 -15.16 -14.40
C GLY A 176 4.14 -15.60 -13.13
N PHE A 177 4.65 -16.82 -13.16
CA PHE A 177 5.19 -17.53 -11.99
C PHE A 177 6.40 -16.83 -11.36
N GLU A 178 7.29 -16.26 -12.16
CA GLU A 178 8.52 -15.62 -11.66
C GLU A 178 8.32 -14.17 -11.18
N ALA A 179 7.16 -13.59 -11.46
CA ALA A 179 6.92 -12.17 -11.21
C ALA A 179 7.03 -11.82 -9.73
N ALA A 180 6.55 -12.67 -8.83
CA ALA A 180 6.59 -12.43 -7.40
C ALA A 180 8.02 -12.25 -6.87
N GLN A 181 8.94 -13.12 -7.28
CA GLN A 181 10.34 -13.02 -6.88
C GLN A 181 11.02 -11.80 -7.52
N GLN A 182 10.76 -11.55 -8.81
CA GLN A 182 11.31 -10.38 -9.51
C GLN A 182 10.88 -9.05 -8.86
N ILE A 183 9.62 -8.94 -8.44
CA ILE A 183 9.09 -7.76 -7.75
C ILE A 183 9.77 -7.59 -6.38
N ALA A 184 9.86 -8.66 -5.60
CA ALA A 184 10.52 -8.62 -4.29
C ALA A 184 12.00 -8.22 -4.40
N ASP A 185 12.72 -8.76 -5.38
CA ASP A 185 14.11 -8.42 -5.64
C ASP A 185 14.26 -6.97 -6.13
N ALA A 186 13.32 -6.47 -6.95
CA ALA A 186 13.31 -5.11 -7.43
C ALA A 186 13.11 -4.10 -6.28
N ILE A 187 12.17 -4.37 -5.36
CA ILE A 187 11.98 -3.57 -4.15
C ILE A 187 13.28 -3.55 -3.34
N GLY A 188 13.88 -4.72 -3.10
CA GLY A 188 15.14 -4.82 -2.37
C GLY A 188 16.32 -4.13 -3.04
N LYS A 189 16.39 -4.15 -4.38
CA LYS A 189 17.43 -3.44 -5.16
C LYS A 189 17.26 -1.92 -5.05
N LEU A 190 16.04 -1.42 -5.17
CA LEU A 190 15.75 0.02 -5.04
C LEU A 190 16.07 0.52 -3.63
N ASP A 191 15.66 -0.21 -2.60
CA ASP A 191 15.94 0.12 -1.20
C ASP A 191 17.46 0.17 -0.92
N LYS A 192 18.18 -0.88 -1.31
CA LYS A 192 19.66 -0.95 -1.12
C LYS A 192 20.42 0.09 -1.93
N SER A 193 19.87 0.57 -3.03
CA SER A 193 20.54 1.59 -3.86
C SER A 193 20.67 2.93 -3.16
N GLY A 194 19.80 3.23 -2.19
CA GLY A 194 19.73 4.53 -1.49
C GLY A 194 19.45 5.73 -2.41
N ARG A 195 19.00 5.45 -3.66
CA ARG A 195 18.78 6.50 -4.67
C ARG A 195 17.33 6.95 -4.76
N ALA A 196 16.40 6.09 -4.38
CA ALA A 196 14.97 6.37 -4.41
C ALA A 196 14.53 6.95 -3.07
N ASP A 197 13.79 8.06 -3.10
CA ASP A 197 13.18 8.67 -1.91
C ASP A 197 11.86 7.96 -1.54
N GLU A 198 11.20 7.36 -2.53
CA GLU A 198 10.00 6.54 -2.40
C GLU A 198 9.91 5.55 -3.57
N ILE A 199 9.11 4.50 -3.41
CA ILE A 199 8.93 3.44 -4.40
C ILE A 199 7.45 3.28 -4.75
N ILE A 200 7.13 3.26 -6.03
CA ILE A 200 5.80 2.92 -6.55
C ILE A 200 5.87 1.51 -7.16
N VAL A 201 5.08 0.59 -6.63
CA VAL A 201 4.84 -0.72 -7.25
C VAL A 201 3.52 -0.63 -8.00
N ALA A 202 3.59 -0.71 -9.33
CA ALA A 202 2.43 -0.47 -10.17
C ALA A 202 2.19 -1.60 -11.16
N ARG A 203 0.90 -1.86 -11.40
CA ARG A 203 0.43 -2.72 -12.48
C ARG A 203 -0.57 -1.95 -13.35
N GLY A 204 -0.49 -2.16 -14.66
CA GLY A 204 -1.51 -1.73 -15.62
C GLY A 204 -2.76 -2.61 -15.57
N GLY A 205 -3.74 -2.34 -16.40
CA GLY A 205 -4.94 -3.18 -16.55
C GLY A 205 -4.61 -4.64 -16.89
N GLY A 206 -5.53 -5.54 -16.55
CA GLY A 206 -5.40 -6.99 -16.78
C GLY A 206 -6.47 -7.75 -15.98
N SER A 207 -6.48 -9.08 -16.05
CA SER A 207 -7.47 -9.92 -15.35
C SER A 207 -7.28 -9.89 -13.83
N ARG A 208 -8.32 -10.26 -13.07
CA ARG A 208 -8.24 -10.43 -11.61
C ARG A 208 -7.24 -11.52 -11.21
N GLU A 209 -7.12 -12.55 -12.04
CA GLU A 209 -6.18 -13.65 -11.81
C GLU A 209 -4.74 -13.18 -11.80
N ASP A 210 -4.39 -12.22 -12.65
CA ASP A 210 -3.04 -11.64 -12.68
C ASP A 210 -2.71 -10.79 -11.43
N LEU A 211 -3.70 -10.36 -10.65
CA LEU A 211 -3.47 -9.66 -9.36
C LEU A 211 -2.93 -10.60 -8.29
N TRP A 212 -3.13 -11.92 -8.47
CA TRP A 212 -2.72 -12.90 -7.47
C TRP A 212 -1.23 -12.86 -7.14
N VAL A 213 -0.39 -12.51 -8.11
CA VAL A 213 1.06 -12.35 -7.92
C VAL A 213 1.39 -11.43 -6.72
N PHE A 214 0.61 -10.37 -6.54
CA PHE A 214 0.83 -9.38 -5.47
C PHE A 214 0.33 -9.84 -4.09
N ASN A 215 -0.28 -11.03 -4.03
CA ASN A 215 -0.60 -11.71 -2.78
C ASN A 215 0.53 -12.62 -2.30
N ALA A 216 1.66 -12.69 -3.00
CA ALA A 216 2.78 -13.53 -2.61
C ALA A 216 3.45 -13.01 -1.32
N GLU A 217 3.67 -13.90 -0.36
CA GLU A 217 4.32 -13.61 0.92
C GLU A 217 5.71 -12.98 0.74
N VAL A 218 6.45 -13.38 -0.29
CA VAL A 218 7.79 -12.85 -0.57
C VAL A 218 7.77 -11.34 -0.86
N ILE A 219 6.73 -10.86 -1.57
CA ILE A 219 6.55 -9.42 -1.86
C ILE A 219 6.19 -8.68 -0.58
N ALA A 220 5.24 -9.21 0.20
CA ALA A 220 4.84 -8.61 1.47
C ALA A 220 6.04 -8.43 2.42
N ARG A 221 6.87 -9.46 2.55
CA ARG A 221 8.07 -9.39 3.39
C ARG A 221 9.14 -8.45 2.83
N ALA A 222 9.29 -8.35 1.52
CA ALA A 222 10.19 -7.39 0.88
C ALA A 222 9.73 -5.95 1.13
N ALA A 223 8.43 -5.67 0.96
CA ALA A 223 7.84 -4.36 1.23
C ALA A 223 7.97 -3.96 2.71
N TYR A 224 7.70 -4.90 3.63
CA TYR A 224 7.84 -4.66 5.07
C TYR A 224 9.28 -4.31 5.50
N ARG A 225 10.28 -4.98 4.91
CA ARG A 225 11.70 -4.74 5.20
C ARG A 225 12.24 -3.49 4.52
N CYS A 226 11.55 -2.98 3.53
CA CYS A 226 11.97 -1.80 2.79
C CYS A 226 12.02 -0.58 3.71
N LYS A 227 13.11 0.16 3.71
CA LYS A 227 13.28 1.39 4.50
C LYS A 227 12.67 2.60 3.82
N VAL A 228 12.64 2.57 2.50
CA VAL A 228 12.06 3.61 1.64
C VAL A 228 10.54 3.48 1.65
N PRO A 229 9.76 4.58 1.76
CA PRO A 229 8.30 4.54 1.67
C PRO A 229 7.82 3.90 0.37
N LEU A 230 6.80 3.03 0.45
CA LEU A 230 6.29 2.26 -0.66
C LEU A 230 4.81 2.55 -0.91
N ILE A 231 4.48 2.87 -2.16
CA ILE A 231 3.11 3.06 -2.64
C ILE A 231 2.72 1.84 -3.47
N SER A 232 1.60 1.20 -3.13
CA SER A 232 0.98 0.17 -3.93
C SER A 232 -0.05 0.77 -4.89
N ALA A 233 0.05 0.45 -6.19
CA ALA A 233 -0.83 0.91 -7.25
C ALA A 233 -1.23 -0.25 -8.16
N ILE A 234 -1.87 -1.27 -7.61
CA ILE A 234 -2.08 -2.57 -8.27
C ILE A 234 -3.55 -2.80 -8.59
N GLY A 235 -4.42 -2.63 -7.62
CA GLY A 235 -5.85 -2.96 -7.72
C GLY A 235 -6.73 -1.72 -7.77
N HIS A 236 -7.92 -1.86 -8.40
CA HIS A 236 -8.96 -0.85 -8.34
C HIS A 236 -9.56 -0.74 -6.94
N GLU A 237 -10.52 0.15 -6.72
CA GLU A 237 -11.08 0.45 -5.39
C GLU A 237 -11.56 -0.77 -4.60
N ILE A 238 -12.09 -1.78 -5.30
CA ILE A 238 -12.68 -3.00 -4.70
C ILE A 238 -11.70 -4.18 -4.60
N ASP A 239 -10.60 -4.18 -5.34
CA ASP A 239 -9.65 -5.29 -5.38
C ASP A 239 -8.44 -4.98 -4.50
N PHE A 240 -8.37 -5.63 -3.33
CA PHE A 240 -7.25 -5.49 -2.40
C PHE A 240 -6.28 -6.66 -2.54
N THR A 241 -5.01 -6.35 -2.56
CA THR A 241 -3.93 -7.35 -2.50
C THR A 241 -3.21 -7.31 -1.15
N ILE A 242 -2.47 -8.35 -0.83
CA ILE A 242 -1.63 -8.38 0.40
C ILE A 242 -0.64 -7.22 0.41
N LEU A 243 -0.08 -6.86 -0.74
CA LEU A 243 0.83 -5.73 -0.84
C LEU A 243 0.16 -4.40 -0.45
N ASP A 244 -1.13 -4.22 -0.75
CA ASP A 244 -1.87 -3.01 -0.39
C ASP A 244 -1.98 -2.83 1.13
N PHE A 245 -2.05 -3.93 1.90
CA PHE A 245 -2.09 -3.88 3.36
C PHE A 245 -0.71 -3.54 3.96
N VAL A 246 0.37 -4.07 3.37
CA VAL A 246 1.74 -3.86 3.85
C VAL A 246 2.30 -2.51 3.42
N ALA A 247 1.94 -2.02 2.24
CA ALA A 247 2.43 -0.76 1.70
C ALA A 247 2.14 0.43 2.63
N ASP A 248 3.02 1.42 2.62
CA ASP A 248 2.86 2.64 3.41
C ASP A 248 1.65 3.46 2.94
N ARG A 249 1.40 3.47 1.63
CA ARG A 249 0.21 4.06 1.01
C ARG A 249 -0.33 3.17 -0.11
N ARG A 250 -1.63 3.22 -0.30
CA ARG A 250 -2.33 2.57 -1.40
C ARG A 250 -2.93 3.61 -2.33
N ALA A 251 -2.87 3.35 -3.61
CA ALA A 251 -3.56 4.10 -4.65
C ALA A 251 -4.38 3.15 -5.53
N PRO A 252 -5.57 3.55 -5.99
CA PRO A 252 -6.43 2.69 -6.82
C PRO A 252 -5.93 2.54 -8.26
N THR A 253 -5.03 3.41 -8.70
CA THR A 253 -4.47 3.40 -10.06
C THR A 253 -3.02 3.88 -10.07
N PRO A 254 -2.23 3.52 -11.09
CA PRO A 254 -0.88 4.07 -11.27
C PRO A 254 -0.83 5.59 -11.34
N SER A 255 -1.83 6.21 -11.98
CA SER A 255 -1.96 7.68 -12.04
C SER A 255 -2.20 8.29 -10.67
N ALA A 256 -3.11 7.71 -9.87
CA ALA A 256 -3.38 8.15 -8.51
C ALA A 256 -2.15 7.98 -7.58
N ALA A 257 -1.39 6.91 -7.77
CA ALA A 257 -0.13 6.72 -7.05
C ALA A 257 0.89 7.82 -7.37
N ALA A 258 1.01 8.16 -8.65
CA ALA A 258 1.88 9.24 -9.08
C ALA A 258 1.42 10.60 -8.55
N GLU A 259 0.11 10.82 -8.39
CA GLU A 259 -0.42 12.05 -7.76
C GLU A 259 -0.16 12.11 -6.26
N LEU A 260 -0.25 10.97 -5.57
CA LEU A 260 0.08 10.86 -4.14
C LEU A 260 1.58 11.05 -3.87
N ALA A 261 2.41 10.58 -4.79
CA ALA A 261 3.86 10.60 -4.69
C ALA A 261 4.43 12.02 -4.78
N VAL A 262 3.80 12.94 -5.53
CA VAL A 262 4.37 14.25 -5.82
C VAL A 262 3.42 15.39 -5.53
N PRO A 263 3.94 16.55 -5.08
CA PRO A 263 3.13 17.75 -4.91
C PRO A 263 2.70 18.31 -6.28
N ASP A 264 1.72 19.21 -6.26
CA ASP A 264 1.33 19.95 -7.45
C ASP A 264 2.17 21.23 -7.58
N ARG A 265 3.07 21.24 -8.58
CA ARG A 265 3.90 22.39 -8.91
C ARG A 265 3.09 23.66 -9.17
N ALA A 266 1.95 23.54 -9.87
CA ALA A 266 1.15 24.69 -10.22
C ALA A 266 0.53 25.34 -8.98
N GLU A 267 0.13 24.54 -8.02
CA GLU A 267 -0.39 25.01 -6.73
C GLU A 267 0.69 25.69 -5.91
N LEU A 268 1.88 25.07 -5.82
CA LEU A 268 3.03 25.66 -5.13
C LEU A 268 3.45 27.01 -5.74
N LEU A 269 3.46 27.11 -7.07
CA LEU A 269 3.77 28.36 -7.75
C LEU A 269 2.73 29.45 -7.48
N ARG A 270 1.44 29.09 -7.42
CA ARG A 270 0.37 30.02 -7.04
C ARG A 270 0.57 30.55 -5.62
N VAL A 271 0.84 29.66 -4.67
CA VAL A 271 1.11 30.02 -3.28
C VAL A 271 2.32 30.97 -3.19
N LEU A 272 3.39 30.66 -3.90
CA LEU A 272 4.59 31.52 -3.95
C LEU A 272 4.26 32.90 -4.52
N SER A 273 3.54 32.98 -5.65
CA SER A 273 3.13 34.26 -6.24
C SER A 273 2.23 35.08 -5.31
N GLN A 274 1.32 34.44 -4.60
CA GLN A 274 0.46 35.12 -3.60
C GLN A 274 1.30 35.68 -2.43
N LEU A 275 2.26 34.89 -1.95
CA LEU A 275 3.16 35.34 -0.88
C LEU A 275 4.05 36.51 -1.35
N GLU A 276 4.59 36.44 -2.57
CA GLU A 276 5.38 37.50 -3.18
C GLU A 276 4.56 38.79 -3.28
N GLN A 277 3.33 38.70 -3.85
CA GLN A 277 2.45 39.85 -3.96
C GLN A 277 2.08 40.43 -2.59
N SER A 278 1.83 39.58 -1.61
CA SER A 278 1.53 40.03 -0.24
C SER A 278 2.72 40.76 0.39
N CYS A 279 3.94 40.29 0.16
CA CYS A 279 5.16 40.96 0.61
C CYS A 279 5.35 42.32 -0.08
N GLN A 280 5.12 42.37 -1.42
CA GLN A 280 5.22 43.63 -2.17
C GLN A 280 4.20 44.66 -1.70
N ASN A 281 2.94 44.24 -1.53
CA ASN A 281 1.89 45.12 -1.03
C ASN A 281 2.22 45.64 0.39
N ALA A 282 2.63 44.78 1.29
CA ALA A 282 3.03 45.18 2.64
C ALA A 282 4.22 46.16 2.67
N MET A 283 5.17 45.98 1.73
CA MET A 283 6.29 46.93 1.61
C MET A 283 5.82 48.26 1.03
N GLN A 284 4.99 48.26 0.00
CA GLN A 284 4.43 49.46 -0.60
C GLN A 284 3.62 50.28 0.42
N ASP A 285 2.73 49.59 1.16
CA ASP A 285 1.93 50.25 2.24
C ASP A 285 2.83 50.93 3.26
N ARG A 286 3.96 50.30 3.64
CA ARG A 286 4.91 50.90 4.57
C ARG A 286 5.63 52.14 3.96
N LEU A 287 5.99 52.06 2.68
CA LEU A 287 6.63 53.18 1.98
C LEU A 287 5.67 54.33 1.81
N ASP A 288 4.42 54.05 1.42
CA ASP A 288 3.39 55.09 1.27
C ASP A 288 3.03 55.75 2.61
N ALA A 289 2.93 54.95 3.68
CA ALA A 289 2.72 55.46 5.02
C ALA A 289 3.93 56.28 5.50
N ALA A 290 5.16 55.92 5.13
CA ALA A 290 6.35 56.70 5.48
C ALA A 290 6.43 58.00 4.68
N SER A 291 6.16 57.97 3.38
CA SER A 291 6.11 59.12 2.48
C SER A 291 5.02 60.12 2.89
N GLY A 292 3.82 59.62 3.21
CA GLY A 292 2.72 60.43 3.71
C GLY A 292 3.11 61.15 5.02
N ARG A 293 3.80 60.44 5.92
CA ARG A 293 4.26 61.05 7.19
C ARG A 293 5.33 62.14 6.93
N LEU A 294 6.26 61.89 6.01
CA LEU A 294 7.24 62.86 5.62
C LEU A 294 6.60 64.12 5.04
N MET A 295 5.68 63.99 4.09
CA MET A 295 4.96 65.09 3.47
C MET A 295 4.15 65.91 4.47
N MET A 296 3.51 65.23 5.45
CA MET A 296 2.79 65.95 6.53
C MET A 296 3.75 66.69 7.46
N ALA A 297 4.88 66.10 7.80
CA ALA A 297 5.90 66.75 8.61
C ALA A 297 6.48 68.01 7.93
N GLU A 298 6.80 67.92 6.62
CA GLU A 298 7.25 69.06 5.81
C GLU A 298 6.26 70.21 5.74
N ARG A 299 4.93 69.90 5.58
CA ARG A 299 3.86 70.93 5.58
C ARG A 299 3.65 71.59 6.95
N GLN A 300 4.02 70.96 8.04
CA GLN A 300 3.80 71.44 9.41
C GLN A 300 5.04 72.14 10.01
N LEU A 301 6.12 72.33 9.26
CA LEU A 301 7.34 73.02 9.70
C LEU A 301 7.14 74.55 9.70
N SER A 302 6.36 75.08 10.67
CA SER A 302 6.44 76.47 11.11
C SER A 302 6.93 76.50 12.55
N TYR A 303 7.85 77.42 12.82
CA TYR A 303 8.75 77.40 13.99
C TYR A 303 8.05 77.37 15.34
N ASP A 304 6.91 78.00 15.56
CA ASP A 304 6.20 78.06 16.86
C ASP A 304 5.16 76.93 17.07
N MET A 305 4.57 76.42 16.02
CA MET A 305 3.69 75.27 16.10
C MET A 305 4.44 73.96 16.28
N THR A 306 5.66 73.86 15.75
CA THR A 306 6.49 72.64 15.82
C THR A 306 6.91 72.31 17.25
N ARG A 307 7.20 73.34 18.07
CA ARG A 307 7.60 73.13 19.48
C ARG A 307 6.47 72.67 20.37
N ARG A 308 5.23 73.15 20.18
CA ARG A 308 4.03 72.71 20.93
C ARG A 308 3.54 71.33 20.47
N LYS A 309 3.68 71.01 19.16
CA LYS A 309 3.33 69.70 18.63
C LYS A 309 4.35 68.65 18.99
N LEU A 310 5.65 68.95 19.14
CA LEU A 310 6.66 68.00 19.53
C LEU A 310 6.41 67.42 20.92
N THR A 311 6.09 68.22 21.89
CA THR A 311 5.78 67.75 23.28
C THR A 311 4.47 66.98 23.34
N GLY A 312 3.42 67.42 22.65
CA GLY A 312 2.13 66.71 22.56
C GLY A 312 2.26 65.40 21.75
N GLY A 313 3.01 65.45 20.63
CA GLY A 313 3.25 64.30 19.78
C GLY A 313 4.10 63.20 20.43
N GLN A 314 5.06 63.58 21.29
CA GLN A 314 5.82 62.57 22.05
C GLN A 314 4.94 61.78 23.03
N ALA A 315 4.00 62.44 23.72
CA ALA A 315 3.06 61.78 24.61
C ALA A 315 2.06 60.91 23.87
N GLU A 316 1.59 61.39 22.70
CA GLU A 316 0.67 60.63 21.84
C GLU A 316 1.34 59.41 21.19
N LEU A 317 2.62 59.55 20.81
CA LEU A 317 3.43 58.43 20.27
C LEU A 317 3.60 57.30 21.29
N ALA A 318 3.87 57.64 22.56
CA ALA A 318 3.97 56.65 23.63
C ALA A 318 2.65 55.85 23.79
N VAL A 319 1.51 56.56 23.78
CA VAL A 319 0.17 55.90 23.87
C VAL A 319 -0.09 55.01 22.64
N LYS A 320 0.27 55.46 21.44
CA LYS A 320 0.06 54.69 20.22
C LYS A 320 0.97 53.48 20.13
N GLN A 321 2.23 53.60 20.61
CA GLN A 321 3.16 52.47 20.68
C GLN A 321 2.63 51.36 21.60
N GLU A 322 2.08 51.70 22.76
CA GLU A 322 1.47 50.71 23.65
C GLU A 322 0.21 50.06 23.03
N LYS A 323 -0.63 50.85 22.36
CA LYS A 323 -1.77 50.30 21.61
C LYS A 323 -1.35 49.37 20.48
N LEU A 324 -0.29 49.71 19.74
CA LEU A 324 0.22 48.91 18.65
C LEU A 324 0.80 47.56 19.16
N LYS A 325 1.58 47.62 20.26
CA LYS A 325 2.07 46.41 20.92
C LYS A 325 0.93 45.49 21.35
N ALA A 326 -0.07 46.05 22.01
CA ALA A 326 -1.24 45.29 22.45
C ALA A 326 -2.05 44.72 21.30
N ALA A 327 -2.24 45.49 20.19
CA ALA A 327 -2.93 45.02 19.00
C ALA A 327 -2.15 43.90 18.28
N ALA A 328 -0.83 44.07 18.15
CA ALA A 328 0.03 43.05 17.54
C ALA A 328 0.01 41.75 18.38
N GLN A 329 0.11 41.86 19.69
CA GLN A 329 0.01 40.69 20.59
C GLN A 329 -1.37 40.02 20.49
N SER A 330 -2.46 40.83 20.47
CA SER A 330 -3.81 40.30 20.28
C SER A 330 -3.98 39.59 18.92
N CYS A 331 -3.40 40.16 17.85
CA CYS A 331 -3.45 39.54 16.53
C CYS A 331 -2.71 38.18 16.49
N ILE A 332 -1.52 38.14 17.10
CA ILE A 332 -0.74 36.91 17.23
C ILE A 332 -1.51 35.86 18.04
N GLN A 333 -2.07 36.27 19.18
CA GLN A 333 -2.86 35.37 20.03
C GLN A 333 -4.10 34.82 19.30
N LYS A 334 -4.82 35.67 18.54
CA LYS A 334 -5.95 35.23 17.72
C LYS A 334 -5.53 34.22 16.65
N ARG A 335 -4.39 34.47 15.96
CA ARG A 335 -3.89 33.55 14.95
C ARG A 335 -3.41 32.23 15.56
N GLN A 336 -2.78 32.28 16.72
CA GLN A 336 -2.39 31.08 17.45
C GLN A 336 -3.62 30.29 17.94
N ALA A 337 -4.66 30.98 18.41
CA ALA A 337 -5.92 30.34 18.80
C ALA A 337 -6.62 29.68 17.60
N GLN A 338 -6.67 30.36 16.44
CA GLN A 338 -7.22 29.81 15.20
C GLN A 338 -6.44 28.59 14.75
N LEU A 339 -5.11 28.65 14.83
CA LEU A 339 -4.26 27.51 14.48
C LEU A 339 -4.50 26.32 15.43
N ARG A 340 -4.58 26.58 16.74
CA ARG A 340 -4.89 25.52 17.74
C ARG A 340 -6.28 24.93 17.50
N HIS A 341 -7.26 25.76 17.18
CA HIS A 341 -8.61 25.31 16.88
C HIS A 341 -8.64 24.46 15.60
N ALA A 342 -7.97 24.90 14.54
CA ALA A 342 -7.87 24.16 13.29
C ALA A 342 -7.13 22.82 13.49
N ALA A 343 -6.05 22.83 14.26
CA ALA A 343 -5.32 21.63 14.62
C ALA A 343 -6.19 20.65 15.44
N ALA A 344 -6.93 21.19 16.45
CA ALA A 344 -7.84 20.38 17.24
C ALA A 344 -9.01 19.82 16.42
N LEU A 345 -9.51 20.58 15.45
CA LEU A 345 -10.54 20.12 14.52
C LEU A 345 -10.02 19.01 13.60
N ALA A 346 -8.83 19.21 13.02
CA ALA A 346 -8.17 18.19 12.22
C ALA A 346 -7.90 16.91 13.03
N ASP A 347 -7.51 17.07 14.29
CA ASP A 347 -7.27 15.99 15.23
C ASP A 347 -8.59 15.29 15.65
N SER A 348 -9.68 16.04 15.79
CA SER A 348 -11.02 15.50 16.12
C SER A 348 -11.66 14.74 14.95
N LEU A 349 -11.34 15.14 13.72
CA LEU A 349 -11.81 14.49 12.49
C LEU A 349 -10.97 13.29 12.10
N SER A 350 -9.86 13.03 12.81
CA SER A 350 -9.00 11.88 12.53
C SER A 350 -9.75 10.58 12.83
N PRO A 351 -9.94 9.73 11.84
CA PRO A 351 -10.58 8.42 12.03
C PRO A 351 -9.89 7.57 13.10
N TYR A 352 -8.57 7.75 13.25
CA TYR A 352 -7.76 7.01 14.24
C TYR A 352 -8.11 7.37 15.69
N ARG A 353 -8.52 8.61 15.97
CA ARG A 353 -8.97 8.99 17.32
C ARG A 353 -10.34 8.40 17.68
N VAL A 354 -11.21 8.27 16.70
CA VAL A 354 -12.51 7.61 16.90
C VAL A 354 -12.27 6.15 17.26
N LEU A 355 -11.39 5.47 16.55
CA LEU A 355 -10.99 4.11 16.87
C LEU A 355 -10.29 4.00 18.23
N GLY A 356 -9.47 4.98 18.60
CA GLY A 356 -8.79 5.05 19.90
C GLY A 356 -9.71 5.27 21.10
N ARG A 357 -10.94 5.75 20.89
CA ARG A 357 -11.97 5.91 21.92
C ARG A 357 -12.77 4.64 22.21
N GLY A 358 -12.38 3.52 21.58
CA GLY A 358 -13.07 2.25 21.76
C GLY A 358 -14.12 1.94 20.69
N TYR A 359 -14.25 2.80 19.69
CA TYR A 359 -15.08 2.47 18.52
C TYR A 359 -14.36 1.47 17.64
N ALA A 360 -15.13 0.64 16.95
CA ALA A 360 -14.64 -0.28 15.97
C ALA A 360 -15.40 -0.11 14.66
N MET A 361 -14.70 -0.27 13.55
CA MET A 361 -15.34 -0.42 12.24
C MET A 361 -15.83 -1.86 12.09
N VAL A 362 -17.04 -1.99 11.66
CA VAL A 362 -17.74 -3.28 11.49
C VAL A 362 -17.69 -3.66 10.01
N TYR A 363 -17.14 -4.83 9.73
CA TYR A 363 -17.06 -5.38 8.37
C TYR A 363 -17.92 -6.65 8.29
N ASP A 364 -18.57 -6.85 7.14
CA ASP A 364 -19.29 -8.08 6.83
C ASP A 364 -18.31 -9.23 6.50
N SER A 365 -18.83 -10.43 6.32
CA SER A 365 -18.04 -11.60 5.93
C SER A 365 -17.34 -11.48 4.56
N LYS A 366 -17.67 -10.43 3.77
CA LYS A 366 -17.07 -10.11 2.48
C LYS A 366 -16.06 -8.96 2.56
N GLY A 367 -15.75 -8.50 3.77
CA GLY A 367 -14.77 -7.42 4.00
C GLY A 367 -15.27 -6.01 3.66
N ARG A 368 -16.59 -5.79 3.53
CA ARG A 368 -17.17 -4.47 3.27
C ARG A 368 -17.63 -3.84 4.58
N LEU A 369 -17.48 -2.51 4.69
CA LEU A 369 -17.96 -1.77 5.85
C LEU A 369 -19.48 -1.94 5.96
N CYS A 370 -19.93 -2.39 7.12
CA CYS A 370 -21.33 -2.68 7.38
C CYS A 370 -21.94 -1.61 8.28
N SER A 371 -23.13 -1.11 7.94
CA SER A 371 -23.94 -0.31 8.85
C SER A 371 -24.66 -1.24 9.83
N THR A 372 -24.81 -0.79 11.07
CA THR A 372 -25.57 -1.50 12.10
C THR A 372 -27.03 -1.76 11.71
N ASP A 373 -27.58 -0.96 10.78
CA ASP A 373 -28.97 -1.08 10.31
C ASP A 373 -29.21 -2.27 9.37
N ALA A 374 -28.14 -2.89 8.88
CA ALA A 374 -28.19 -4.00 7.92
C ALA A 374 -27.81 -5.36 8.54
N LEU A 375 -27.72 -5.45 9.87
CA LEU A 375 -27.29 -6.64 10.57
C LEU A 375 -28.46 -7.57 10.89
N ALA A 376 -28.23 -8.86 10.76
CA ALA A 376 -29.16 -9.92 11.18
C ALA A 376 -28.53 -10.84 12.22
N ALA A 377 -29.36 -11.43 13.08
CA ALA A 377 -28.88 -12.42 14.04
C ALA A 377 -28.29 -13.64 13.30
N GLY A 378 -27.07 -14.02 13.68
CA GLY A 378 -26.30 -15.08 13.03
C GLY A 378 -25.20 -14.56 12.07
N ASP A 379 -25.19 -13.28 11.73
CA ASP A 379 -24.18 -12.71 10.86
C ASP A 379 -22.80 -12.75 11.52
N LYS A 380 -21.82 -13.15 10.72
CA LYS A 380 -20.41 -13.09 11.13
C LYS A 380 -19.83 -11.75 10.74
N LEU A 381 -19.31 -11.05 11.70
CA LEU A 381 -18.76 -9.72 11.56
C LEU A 381 -17.30 -9.67 12.02
N THR A 382 -16.53 -8.81 11.41
CA THR A 382 -15.19 -8.47 11.86
C THR A 382 -15.21 -7.05 12.40
N LEU A 383 -14.93 -6.91 13.69
CA LEU A 383 -14.77 -5.63 14.37
C LEU A 383 -13.28 -5.24 14.30
N ARG A 384 -12.98 -4.11 13.68
CA ARG A 384 -11.63 -3.56 13.61
C ARG A 384 -11.53 -2.31 14.49
N GLY A 385 -10.85 -2.44 15.62
CA GLY A 385 -10.47 -1.34 16.48
C GLY A 385 -9.15 -0.69 16.08
N ALA A 386 -8.62 0.17 16.94
CA ALA A 386 -7.34 0.87 16.71
C ALA A 386 -6.13 -0.07 16.68
N VAL A 387 -6.16 -1.16 17.46
CA VAL A 387 -5.01 -2.05 17.69
C VAL A 387 -5.37 -3.52 17.43
N HIS A 388 -6.61 -3.91 17.62
CA HIS A 388 -7.06 -5.30 17.54
C HIS A 388 -8.20 -5.47 16.56
N THR A 389 -8.28 -6.64 16.00
CA THR A 389 -9.42 -7.09 15.20
C THR A 389 -10.04 -8.29 15.92
N ALA A 390 -11.35 -8.31 16.01
CA ALA A 390 -12.11 -9.41 16.62
C ALA A 390 -13.15 -9.91 15.64
N GLU A 391 -13.30 -11.22 15.56
CA GLU A 391 -14.43 -11.83 14.87
C GLU A 391 -15.55 -12.06 15.88
N CYS A 392 -16.74 -11.67 15.53
CA CYS A 392 -17.93 -11.87 16.35
C CYS A 392 -19.11 -12.31 15.50
N THR A 393 -20.06 -12.94 16.15
CA THR A 393 -21.33 -13.34 15.53
C THR A 393 -22.43 -12.52 16.21
N VAL A 394 -23.32 -11.95 15.42
CA VAL A 394 -24.47 -11.21 15.94
C VAL A 394 -25.40 -12.19 16.63
N MET A 395 -25.57 -12.05 17.94
CA MET A 395 -26.45 -12.93 18.72
C MET A 395 -27.91 -12.49 18.62
N SER A 396 -28.15 -11.18 18.67
CA SER A 396 -29.48 -10.57 18.53
C SER A 396 -29.34 -9.16 17.97
N VAL A 397 -30.36 -8.71 17.28
CA VAL A 397 -30.49 -7.33 16.79
C VAL A 397 -31.79 -6.80 17.37
N GLU A 398 -31.72 -5.69 18.06
CA GLU A 398 -32.88 -4.99 18.60
C GLU A 398 -32.93 -3.59 18.00
N GLU A 399 -34.09 -3.15 17.57
CA GLU A 399 -34.31 -1.77 17.14
C GLU A 399 -34.32 -0.84 18.34
N LEU A 400 -33.47 0.21 18.29
CA LEU A 400 -33.46 1.25 19.28
C LEU A 400 -34.74 2.12 19.16
N ASN A 401 -35.65 1.96 20.07
CA ASN A 401 -36.78 2.89 20.20
C ASN A 401 -36.28 4.25 20.65
N GLU A 402 -36.90 5.35 20.18
CA GLU A 402 -36.53 6.77 20.45
C GLU A 402 -36.38 7.16 21.94
N SER A 403 -36.82 6.28 22.84
CA SER A 403 -36.69 6.50 24.30
C SER A 403 -35.29 6.19 24.86
N THR A 404 -34.37 5.57 24.10
CA THR A 404 -33.04 5.15 24.57
C THR A 404 -31.89 6.06 24.10
N GLN A 405 -32.18 7.11 23.33
CA GLN A 405 -31.18 8.04 22.79
C GLN A 405 -30.66 9.11 23.79
N LYS A 406 -30.94 8.97 25.08
CA LYS A 406 -30.41 9.87 26.13
C LYS A 406 -29.46 9.09 27.03
N LEU A 407 -28.26 8.89 26.55
CA LEU A 407 -27.07 8.61 27.38
C LEU A 407 -25.85 9.22 26.72
#